data_306f7fc0f56a7e022eadcfa7890d16b2
#
_entry.id   306f7fc0f56a7e022eadcfa7890d16b2
#
_cell.length_a   1.000
_cell.length_b   1.000
_cell.length_c   1.000
_cell.angle_alpha   90.00
_cell.angle_beta   90.00
_cell.angle_gamma   90.00
#
_symmetry.space_group_name_H-M   'P 1'
#
loop_
_entity.id
_entity.type
_entity.pdbx_description
1 polymer ?
#
loop_
_entity_poly.entity_id
_entity_poly.type
_entity_poly.pdbx_seq_one_letter_code
_entity_poly.pdbx_strand_id
1 'polypeptide(L)'
;MSTPPAPSRRPLPLLGRGTWPEAARIAGILRKETVGGILLLIATVLALVWANSPWAESYDALRDFKVGPEALHLNLSLGTWAADGLLAIFFFVVGLELKREFVAGDLRDPRRAALPILAAVGGMVVPALVFVAVNATTGDGALNGWAIPTATDIAFALAVLAVVGTHLPVALRTFLLTLAVVDDLLAVTIIAVFYTADLAVTPLLLALVPLGLFTVAVQKRIRSWWILVPLAVAAWALVHASGVHATVAGVLLGFAVPVIRSQAAGGPEAGPGLAEHFEHRMRPISAGVAVPIFAFFAAGVTVGGLSGFVDSLQDRVALGIVAGLVVGKTIGIFGTTYLVARFTRAQLDAGLRWLDVLGLAMLAGIGFTVSLLIGDLAYDSDLRVEHVKVGVLVGSLLASVLATTLLRARNRAYRALVAVEEADADADGVPDVYEAEEETFEADAERHDGRGLTS
;
A
#
# COMPACT_ATOMS: atom_id res chain seq x y z
N MET A 1 2.04 59.89 -22.16
CA MET A 1 1.87 59.22 -20.86
C MET A 1 1.29 57.85 -21.18
N SER A 2 2.16 56.87 -21.32
CA SER A 2 1.77 55.44 -21.50
C SER A 2 1.48 54.86 -20.13
N THR A 3 0.27 54.33 -19.93
CA THR A 3 -0.12 53.60 -18.75
C THR A 3 0.80 52.35 -18.61
N PRO A 4 1.37 52.09 -17.41
CA PRO A 4 2.14 50.88 -17.19
C PRO A 4 1.24 49.67 -17.39
N PRO A 5 1.74 48.56 -17.98
CA PRO A 5 0.97 47.33 -18.10
C PRO A 5 0.59 46.85 -16.70
N ALA A 6 -0.65 46.37 -16.56
CA ALA A 6 -1.13 45.76 -15.32
C ALA A 6 -0.22 44.59 -14.96
N PRO A 7 0.11 44.40 -13.67
CA PRO A 7 0.93 43.26 -13.26
C PRO A 7 0.24 41.95 -13.69
N SER A 8 0.90 41.21 -14.55
CA SER A 8 0.47 39.84 -14.92
C SER A 8 0.39 39.05 -13.61
N ARG A 9 -0.82 38.68 -13.21
CA ARG A 9 -0.99 37.72 -12.11
C ARG A 9 -0.34 36.41 -12.57
N ARG A 10 0.85 36.11 -12.05
CA ARG A 10 1.50 34.82 -12.24
C ARG A 10 0.56 33.77 -11.73
N PRO A 11 0.33 32.66 -12.46
CA PRO A 11 -0.50 31.58 -11.97
C PRO A 11 0.19 30.95 -10.75
N LEU A 12 -0.52 30.89 -9.64
CA LEU A 12 -0.10 30.11 -8.48
C LEU A 12 -0.16 28.63 -8.85
N PRO A 13 0.77 27.77 -8.35
CA PRO A 13 0.71 26.34 -8.59
C PRO A 13 -0.61 25.80 -8.06
N LEU A 14 -1.44 25.31 -8.99
CA LEU A 14 -2.81 24.86 -8.70
C LEU A 14 -2.86 23.42 -8.22
N LEU A 15 -1.79 22.62 -8.44
CA LEU A 15 -1.80 21.17 -8.31
C LEU A 15 -0.72 20.59 -7.38
N GLY A 16 0.19 21.38 -6.87
CA GLY A 16 1.24 20.88 -5.99
C GLY A 16 1.72 21.93 -5.00
N ARG A 17 1.95 21.52 -3.76
CA ARG A 17 2.63 22.30 -2.71
C ARG A 17 3.94 21.62 -2.29
N GLY A 18 4.52 20.79 -3.14
CA GLY A 18 5.80 20.15 -2.92
C GLY A 18 6.92 20.87 -3.69
N THR A 19 8.14 20.71 -3.23
CA THR A 19 9.32 21.12 -3.99
C THR A 19 9.48 20.24 -5.23
N TRP A 20 10.13 20.75 -6.30
CA TRP A 20 10.42 19.95 -7.50
C TRP A 20 11.12 18.61 -7.21
N PRO A 21 12.12 18.53 -6.30
CA PRO A 21 12.70 17.24 -5.90
C PRO A 21 11.70 16.24 -5.34
N GLU A 22 10.68 16.69 -4.63
CA GLU A 22 9.63 15.83 -4.08
C GLU A 22 8.68 15.31 -5.18
N ALA A 23 8.27 16.16 -6.10
CA ALA A 23 7.45 15.78 -7.26
C ALA A 23 8.19 14.77 -8.16
N ALA A 24 9.48 15.01 -8.45
CA ALA A 24 10.34 14.10 -9.22
C ALA A 24 10.54 12.74 -8.52
N ARG A 25 10.68 12.74 -7.19
CA ARG A 25 10.77 11.51 -6.38
C ARG A 25 9.50 10.68 -6.46
N ILE A 26 8.32 11.30 -6.28
CA ILE A 26 7.03 10.62 -6.36
C ILE A 26 6.81 10.02 -7.75
N ALA A 27 7.14 10.75 -8.81
CA ALA A 27 7.08 10.22 -10.18
C ALA A 27 7.99 9.00 -10.39
N GLY A 28 9.18 8.99 -9.78
CA GLY A 28 10.12 7.86 -9.80
C GLY A 28 9.57 6.61 -9.09
N ILE A 29 8.90 6.80 -7.94
CA ILE A 29 8.24 5.71 -7.19
C ILE A 29 7.12 5.10 -8.03
N LEU A 30 6.22 5.92 -8.57
CA LEU A 30 5.09 5.45 -9.37
C LEU A 30 5.52 4.66 -10.60
N ARG A 31 6.61 5.04 -11.26
CA ARG A 31 7.12 4.29 -12.42
C ARG A 31 7.56 2.87 -12.03
N LYS A 32 8.17 2.70 -10.86
CA LYS A 32 8.60 1.37 -10.35
C LYS A 32 7.40 0.53 -9.93
N GLU A 33 6.43 1.11 -9.25
CA GLU A 33 5.19 0.44 -8.82
C GLU A 33 4.33 0.01 -10.01
N THR A 34 4.28 0.79 -11.08
CA THR A 34 3.56 0.43 -12.31
C THR A 34 4.06 -0.89 -12.89
N VAL A 35 5.38 -1.11 -12.94
CA VAL A 35 5.96 -2.37 -13.44
C VAL A 35 5.56 -3.53 -12.54
N GLY A 36 5.65 -3.38 -11.22
CA GLY A 36 5.23 -4.40 -10.25
C GLY A 36 3.75 -4.76 -10.40
N GLY A 37 2.87 -3.75 -10.50
CA GLY A 37 1.45 -3.97 -10.71
C GLY A 37 1.08 -4.65 -12.03
N ILE A 38 1.80 -4.37 -13.11
CA ILE A 38 1.62 -5.08 -14.39
C ILE A 38 2.05 -6.54 -14.26
N LEU A 39 3.19 -6.82 -13.63
CA LEU A 39 3.66 -8.18 -13.40
C LEU A 39 2.67 -8.97 -12.53
N LEU A 40 2.13 -8.35 -11.49
CA LEU A 40 1.09 -8.92 -10.64
C LEU A 40 -0.14 -9.30 -11.46
N LEU A 41 -0.65 -8.40 -12.32
CA LEU A 41 -1.79 -8.68 -13.19
C LEU A 41 -1.51 -9.82 -14.17
N ILE A 42 -0.35 -9.84 -14.80
CA ILE A 42 0.04 -10.93 -15.69
C ILE A 42 0.08 -12.25 -14.93
N ALA A 43 0.70 -12.30 -13.77
CA ALA A 43 0.78 -13.49 -12.92
C ALA A 43 -0.62 -14.00 -12.53
N THR A 44 -1.53 -13.10 -12.15
CA THR A 44 -2.93 -13.39 -11.84
C THR A 44 -3.68 -13.99 -13.02
N VAL A 45 -3.57 -13.36 -14.19
CA VAL A 45 -4.23 -13.86 -15.41
C VAL A 45 -3.69 -15.23 -15.80
N LEU A 46 -2.37 -15.43 -15.73
CA LEU A 46 -1.75 -16.73 -16.00
C LEU A 46 -2.24 -17.81 -15.03
N ALA A 47 -2.34 -17.51 -13.74
CA ALA A 47 -2.86 -18.42 -12.73
C ALA A 47 -4.32 -18.80 -13.02
N LEU A 48 -5.19 -17.80 -13.27
CA LEU A 48 -6.61 -18.05 -13.59
C LEU A 48 -6.78 -18.87 -14.86
N VAL A 49 -6.05 -18.54 -15.92
CA VAL A 49 -6.10 -19.32 -17.19
C VAL A 49 -5.63 -20.73 -16.96
N TRP A 50 -4.54 -20.93 -16.23
CA TRP A 50 -4.01 -22.28 -15.98
C TRP A 50 -4.93 -23.10 -15.08
N ALA A 51 -5.40 -22.55 -13.97
CA ALA A 51 -6.34 -23.22 -13.04
C ALA A 51 -7.70 -23.56 -13.66
N ASN A 52 -8.10 -22.89 -14.76
CA ASN A 52 -9.35 -23.17 -15.49
C ASN A 52 -9.11 -23.84 -16.87
N SER A 53 -7.91 -24.36 -17.11
CA SER A 53 -7.55 -25.11 -18.31
C SER A 53 -7.66 -26.62 -18.10
N PRO A 54 -7.56 -27.44 -19.15
CA PRO A 54 -7.45 -28.89 -19.03
C PRO A 54 -6.25 -29.36 -18.18
N TRP A 55 -5.32 -28.49 -17.87
CA TRP A 55 -4.12 -28.75 -17.06
C TRP A 55 -4.25 -28.24 -15.62
N ALA A 56 -5.46 -27.98 -15.11
CA ALA A 56 -5.71 -27.48 -13.74
C ALA A 56 -5.00 -28.34 -12.67
N GLU A 57 -5.06 -29.69 -12.79
CA GLU A 57 -4.39 -30.61 -11.89
C GLU A 57 -2.87 -30.35 -11.79
N SER A 58 -2.24 -29.92 -12.89
CA SER A 58 -0.79 -29.59 -12.87
C SER A 58 -0.49 -28.28 -12.15
N TYR A 59 -1.44 -27.33 -12.18
CA TYR A 59 -1.35 -26.09 -11.39
C TYR A 59 -1.44 -26.40 -9.89
N ASP A 60 -2.44 -27.21 -9.49
CA ASP A 60 -2.61 -27.62 -8.08
C ASP A 60 -1.42 -28.44 -7.59
N ALA A 61 -0.92 -29.39 -8.40
CA ALA A 61 0.28 -30.15 -8.08
C ALA A 61 1.52 -29.24 -7.89
N LEU A 62 1.65 -28.18 -8.68
CA LEU A 62 2.72 -27.20 -8.53
C LEU A 62 2.55 -26.38 -7.23
N ARG A 63 1.35 -25.88 -6.97
CA ARG A 63 1.03 -25.08 -5.77
C ARG A 63 1.30 -25.88 -4.49
N ASP A 64 0.88 -27.15 -4.48
CA ASP A 64 0.91 -28.03 -3.30
C ASP A 64 2.24 -28.80 -3.17
N PHE A 65 3.17 -28.63 -4.13
CA PHE A 65 4.49 -29.25 -4.08
C PHE A 65 5.27 -28.76 -2.86
N LYS A 66 5.63 -29.68 -1.96
CA LYS A 66 6.28 -29.38 -0.68
C LYS A 66 7.80 -29.35 -0.81
N VAL A 67 8.41 -28.31 -0.26
CA VAL A 67 9.87 -28.11 -0.24
C VAL A 67 10.29 -27.58 1.12
N GLY A 68 11.39 -28.11 1.64
CA GLY A 68 12.03 -27.57 2.84
C GLY A 68 12.36 -28.65 3.89
N PRO A 69 13.11 -28.28 4.95
CA PRO A 69 13.55 -29.21 5.99
C PRO A 69 12.42 -29.51 6.98
N GLU A 70 11.99 -30.76 7.05
CA GLU A 70 10.97 -31.23 8.01
C GLU A 70 11.37 -31.01 9.47
N ALA A 71 12.66 -31.15 9.78
CA ALA A 71 13.19 -30.96 11.13
C ALA A 71 12.98 -29.57 11.69
N LEU A 72 12.77 -28.56 10.82
CA LEU A 72 12.48 -27.18 11.20
C LEU A 72 11.00 -26.80 11.03
N HIS A 73 10.13 -27.75 10.73
CA HIS A 73 8.72 -27.52 10.37
C HIS A 73 8.55 -26.59 9.16
N LEU A 74 9.53 -26.56 8.27
CA LEU A 74 9.55 -25.75 7.06
C LEU A 74 9.32 -26.56 5.78
N ASN A 75 8.76 -27.77 5.87
CA ASN A 75 8.33 -28.55 4.70
C ASN A 75 6.97 -28.03 4.22
N LEU A 76 7.00 -26.85 3.57
CA LEU A 76 5.83 -26.07 3.17
C LEU A 76 5.58 -26.22 1.66
N SER A 77 4.32 -26.11 1.24
CA SER A 77 3.97 -26.04 -0.17
C SER A 77 4.53 -24.78 -0.82
N LEU A 78 4.70 -24.76 -2.14
CA LEU A 78 5.12 -23.55 -2.86
C LEU A 78 4.11 -22.41 -2.67
N GLY A 79 2.82 -22.71 -2.59
CA GLY A 79 1.79 -21.73 -2.25
C GLY A 79 2.01 -21.11 -0.87
N THR A 80 2.30 -21.93 0.15
CA THR A 80 2.60 -21.46 1.52
C THR A 80 3.93 -20.68 1.57
N TRP A 81 4.97 -21.12 0.83
CA TRP A 81 6.21 -20.34 0.72
C TRP A 81 5.98 -18.97 0.10
N ALA A 82 5.07 -18.87 -0.86
CA ALA A 82 4.70 -17.58 -1.46
C ALA A 82 3.95 -16.70 -0.44
N ALA A 83 2.97 -17.27 0.30
CA ALA A 83 2.16 -16.54 1.26
C ALA A 83 2.93 -16.13 2.53
N ASP A 84 3.81 -16.97 3.04
CA ASP A 84 4.52 -16.73 4.30
C ASP A 84 5.94 -16.20 4.09
N GLY A 85 6.67 -16.79 3.13
CA GLY A 85 8.07 -16.47 2.90
C GLY A 85 8.25 -15.23 2.02
N LEU A 86 7.65 -15.24 0.81
CA LEU A 86 7.84 -14.13 -0.13
C LEU A 86 7.09 -12.89 0.32
N LEU A 87 5.87 -13.00 0.84
CA LEU A 87 5.18 -11.85 1.39
C LEU A 87 5.87 -11.24 2.62
N ALA A 88 6.66 -12.00 3.39
CA ALA A 88 7.48 -11.43 4.44
C ALA A 88 8.49 -10.40 3.90
N ILE A 89 9.01 -10.58 2.67
CA ILE A 89 9.87 -9.60 1.98
C ILE A 89 9.07 -8.34 1.64
N PHE A 90 7.84 -8.50 1.14
CA PHE A 90 6.95 -7.37 0.89
C PHE A 90 6.66 -6.60 2.18
N PHE A 91 6.27 -7.28 3.24
CA PHE A 91 5.98 -6.66 4.53
C PHE A 91 7.23 -6.09 5.24
N PHE A 92 8.42 -6.58 4.93
CA PHE A 92 9.66 -5.92 5.34
C PHE A 92 9.80 -4.54 4.70
N VAL A 93 9.52 -4.41 3.40
CA VAL A 93 9.51 -3.10 2.71
C VAL A 93 8.44 -2.19 3.28
N VAL A 94 7.23 -2.70 3.52
CA VAL A 94 6.15 -1.95 4.20
C VAL A 94 6.60 -1.45 5.58
N GLY A 95 7.28 -2.29 6.36
CA GLY A 95 7.85 -1.90 7.66
C GLY A 95 8.89 -0.77 7.57
N LEU A 96 9.73 -0.79 6.53
CA LEU A 96 10.70 0.29 6.25
C LEU A 96 9.99 1.60 5.90
N GLU A 97 8.98 1.55 5.03
CA GLU A 97 8.16 2.69 4.61
C GLU A 97 7.42 3.29 5.79
N LEU A 98 6.75 2.44 6.56
CA LEU A 98 6.03 2.84 7.76
C LEU A 98 6.96 3.57 8.75
N LYS A 99 8.13 2.98 9.03
CA LYS A 99 9.12 3.61 9.90
C LYS A 99 9.56 4.97 9.37
N ARG A 100 9.75 5.09 8.06
CA ARG A 100 10.13 6.35 7.43
C ARG A 100 9.03 7.39 7.56
N GLU A 101 7.77 7.03 7.30
CA GLU A 101 6.64 7.94 7.43
C GLU A 101 6.46 8.47 8.86
N PHE A 102 6.65 7.63 9.89
CA PHE A 102 6.58 8.06 11.29
C PHE A 102 7.75 8.94 11.72
N VAL A 103 8.94 8.78 11.14
CA VAL A 103 10.15 9.47 11.61
C VAL A 103 10.46 10.72 10.79
N ALA A 104 10.22 10.68 9.48
CA ALA A 104 10.62 11.71 8.52
C ALA A 104 9.53 12.09 7.50
N GLY A 105 8.37 11.41 7.50
CA GLY A 105 7.26 11.67 6.58
C GLY A 105 6.10 12.45 7.21
N ASP A 106 4.97 12.44 6.51
CA ASP A 106 3.76 13.18 6.89
C ASP A 106 3.12 12.68 8.19
N LEU A 107 3.32 11.40 8.55
CA LEU A 107 2.84 10.84 9.83
C LEU A 107 3.56 11.40 11.06
N ARG A 108 4.66 12.13 10.90
CA ARG A 108 5.35 12.82 11.99
C ARG A 108 4.55 14.00 12.56
N ASP A 109 3.81 14.72 11.70
CA ASP A 109 2.96 15.83 12.12
C ASP A 109 1.53 15.33 12.39
N PRO A 110 1.06 15.30 13.67
CA PRO A 110 -0.28 14.83 14.00
C PRO A 110 -1.42 15.55 13.26
N ARG A 111 -1.19 16.79 12.84
CA ARG A 111 -2.21 17.58 12.12
C ARG A 111 -2.37 17.10 10.67
N ARG A 112 -1.26 16.74 10.01
CA ARG A 112 -1.26 16.21 8.66
C ARG A 112 -1.62 14.72 8.64
N ALA A 113 -1.13 13.96 9.62
CA ALA A 113 -1.39 12.55 9.80
C ALA A 113 -2.86 12.20 10.12
N ALA A 114 -3.57 13.09 10.82
CA ALA A 114 -4.92 12.81 11.30
C ALA A 114 -5.90 12.44 10.18
N LEU A 115 -5.85 13.13 9.04
CA LEU A 115 -6.77 12.91 7.92
C LEU A 115 -6.56 11.53 7.28
N PRO A 116 -5.36 11.13 6.81
CA PRO A 116 -5.13 9.81 6.23
C PRO A 116 -5.28 8.66 7.25
N ILE A 117 -4.90 8.84 8.52
CA ILE A 117 -5.08 7.81 9.55
C ILE A 117 -6.56 7.53 9.80
N LEU A 118 -7.36 8.57 10.02
CA LEU A 118 -8.81 8.40 10.25
C LEU A 118 -9.51 7.89 9.00
N ALA A 119 -9.08 8.31 7.81
CA ALA A 119 -9.56 7.77 6.54
C ALA A 119 -9.27 6.27 6.40
N ALA A 120 -8.06 5.80 6.78
CA ALA A 120 -7.70 4.40 6.80
C ALA A 120 -8.57 3.62 7.81
N VAL A 121 -8.72 4.12 9.03
CA VAL A 121 -9.62 3.49 10.03
C VAL A 121 -11.05 3.39 9.51
N GLY A 122 -11.60 4.45 8.92
CA GLY A 122 -12.92 4.41 8.29
C GLY A 122 -12.99 3.43 7.12
N GLY A 123 -11.92 3.39 6.30
CA GLY A 123 -11.73 2.44 5.21
C GLY A 123 -11.61 0.98 5.63
N MET A 124 -11.41 0.70 6.91
CA MET A 124 -11.41 -0.65 7.47
C MET A 124 -12.72 -0.98 8.21
N VAL A 125 -13.18 -0.07 9.05
CA VAL A 125 -14.39 -0.29 9.89
C VAL A 125 -15.64 -0.42 9.02
N VAL A 126 -15.83 0.47 8.04
CA VAL A 126 -17.06 0.46 7.24
C VAL A 126 -17.18 -0.78 6.36
N PRO A 127 -16.15 -1.22 5.58
CA PRO A 127 -16.27 -2.48 4.82
C PRO A 127 -16.44 -3.70 5.71
N ALA A 128 -15.81 -3.75 6.91
CA ALA A 128 -16.04 -4.80 7.89
C ALA A 128 -17.52 -4.84 8.34
N LEU A 129 -18.11 -3.69 8.65
CA LEU A 129 -19.52 -3.59 9.02
C LEU A 129 -20.45 -3.97 7.86
N VAL A 130 -20.13 -3.58 6.62
CA VAL A 130 -20.90 -3.99 5.43
C VAL A 130 -20.84 -5.50 5.26
N PHE A 131 -19.66 -6.11 5.37
CA PHE A 131 -19.49 -7.56 5.30
C PHE A 131 -20.32 -8.27 6.39
N VAL A 132 -20.20 -7.81 7.64
CA VAL A 132 -20.96 -8.37 8.77
C VAL A 132 -22.46 -8.23 8.54
N ALA A 133 -22.95 -7.07 8.08
CA ALA A 133 -24.37 -6.85 7.81
C ALA A 133 -24.92 -7.80 6.73
N VAL A 134 -24.16 -8.07 5.66
CA VAL A 134 -24.55 -9.02 4.59
C VAL A 134 -24.57 -10.46 5.11
N ASN A 135 -23.65 -10.81 6.02
CA ASN A 135 -23.44 -12.19 6.49
C ASN A 135 -24.06 -12.49 7.87
N ALA A 136 -24.69 -11.52 8.53
CA ALA A 136 -25.21 -11.67 9.90
C ALA A 136 -26.18 -12.85 10.08
N THR A 137 -26.88 -13.26 9.03
CA THR A 137 -27.87 -14.35 9.04
C THR A 137 -27.38 -15.63 8.39
N THR A 138 -26.12 -15.68 7.91
CA THR A 138 -25.59 -16.82 7.12
C THR A 138 -25.20 -17.99 8.02
N GLY A 139 -24.77 -17.76 9.27
CA GLY A 139 -24.31 -18.81 10.19
C GLY A 139 -22.96 -19.44 9.78
N ASP A 140 -22.66 -20.61 10.33
CA ASP A 140 -21.53 -21.52 9.94
C ASP A 140 -20.14 -20.85 9.79
N GLY A 141 -19.79 -19.90 10.68
CA GLY A 141 -18.49 -19.24 10.65
C GLY A 141 -18.31 -18.26 9.49
N ALA A 142 -19.37 -17.89 8.76
CA ALA A 142 -19.29 -16.92 7.67
C ALA A 142 -18.69 -15.57 8.10
N LEU A 143 -18.90 -15.18 9.36
CA LEU A 143 -18.38 -13.93 9.92
C LEU A 143 -16.85 -13.92 10.11
N ASN A 144 -16.16 -15.06 10.07
CA ASN A 144 -14.69 -15.09 10.22
C ASN A 144 -13.98 -14.26 9.14
N GLY A 145 -14.59 -14.10 7.97
CA GLY A 145 -14.05 -13.31 6.86
C GLY A 145 -14.28 -11.80 6.96
N TRP A 146 -14.69 -11.25 8.10
CA TRP A 146 -15.02 -9.83 8.27
C TRP A 146 -13.90 -8.88 7.86
N ALA A 147 -12.65 -9.30 7.99
CA ALA A 147 -11.49 -8.48 7.65
C ALA A 147 -11.07 -8.57 6.17
N ILE A 148 -11.61 -9.51 5.38
CA ILE A 148 -11.24 -9.70 3.97
C ILE A 148 -11.40 -8.39 3.17
N PRO A 149 -12.54 -7.68 3.22
CA PRO A 149 -12.73 -6.45 2.43
C PRO A 149 -12.07 -5.21 3.06
N THR A 150 -11.33 -5.34 4.18
CA THR A 150 -10.73 -4.19 4.85
C THR A 150 -9.39 -3.77 4.27
N ALA A 151 -8.65 -4.66 3.62
CA ALA A 151 -7.32 -4.40 3.10
C ALA A 151 -7.34 -3.72 1.71
N THR A 152 -6.27 -2.98 1.40
CA THR A 152 -6.01 -2.36 0.09
C THR A 152 -4.75 -2.94 -0.53
N ASP A 153 -4.78 -3.27 -1.81
CA ASP A 153 -3.58 -3.62 -2.57
C ASP A 153 -2.94 -2.36 -3.16
N ILE A 154 -1.92 -1.86 -2.48
CA ILE A 154 -1.21 -0.64 -2.88
C ILE A 154 -0.56 -0.79 -4.25
N ALA A 155 0.09 -1.93 -4.52
CA ALA A 155 0.82 -2.15 -5.76
C ALA A 155 -0.13 -2.08 -6.97
N PHE A 156 -1.28 -2.73 -6.86
CA PHE A 156 -2.32 -2.68 -7.89
C PHE A 156 -2.94 -1.28 -8.00
N ALA A 157 -3.30 -0.66 -6.87
CA ALA A 157 -3.90 0.68 -6.86
C ALA A 157 -2.96 1.73 -7.49
N LEU A 158 -1.67 1.72 -7.16
CA LEU A 158 -0.68 2.62 -7.74
C LEU A 158 -0.44 2.33 -9.23
N ALA A 159 -0.46 1.06 -9.66
CA ALA A 159 -0.36 0.71 -11.08
C ALA A 159 -1.54 1.30 -11.89
N VAL A 160 -2.78 1.15 -11.39
CA VAL A 160 -3.96 1.77 -12.01
C VAL A 160 -3.84 3.29 -12.02
N LEU A 161 -3.47 3.90 -10.90
CA LEU A 161 -3.31 5.35 -10.78
C LEU A 161 -2.23 5.89 -11.74
N ALA A 162 -1.12 5.19 -11.91
CA ALA A 162 -0.04 5.59 -12.81
C ALA A 162 -0.48 5.58 -14.28
N VAL A 163 -1.30 4.60 -14.69
CA VAL A 163 -1.82 4.51 -16.07
C VAL A 163 -2.92 5.55 -16.33
N VAL A 164 -3.77 5.80 -15.34
CA VAL A 164 -4.98 6.63 -15.51
C VAL A 164 -4.74 8.09 -15.15
N GLY A 165 -3.85 8.33 -14.20
CA GLY A 165 -3.70 9.59 -13.48
C GLY A 165 -2.47 10.42 -13.88
N THR A 166 -2.07 10.43 -15.15
CA THR A 166 -0.85 11.13 -15.62
C THR A 166 -0.81 12.63 -15.29
N HIS A 167 -1.97 13.28 -15.21
CA HIS A 167 -2.11 14.71 -14.94
C HIS A 167 -2.82 15.00 -13.59
N LEU A 168 -3.03 13.97 -12.76
CA LEU A 168 -3.65 14.16 -11.44
C LEU A 168 -2.66 14.81 -10.47
N PRO A 169 -3.16 15.60 -9.48
CA PRO A 169 -2.32 16.29 -8.50
C PRO A 169 -1.40 15.33 -7.74
N VAL A 170 -0.17 15.75 -7.47
CA VAL A 170 0.79 15.01 -6.64
C VAL A 170 0.22 14.75 -5.25
N ALA A 171 -0.51 15.71 -4.69
CA ALA A 171 -1.19 15.58 -3.39
C ALA A 171 -2.13 14.36 -3.32
N LEU A 172 -2.82 13.99 -4.42
CA LEU A 172 -3.66 12.80 -4.47
C LEU A 172 -2.84 11.52 -4.30
N ARG A 173 -1.67 11.47 -4.93
CA ARG A 173 -0.75 10.34 -4.86
C ARG A 173 -0.13 10.20 -3.48
N THR A 174 0.28 11.32 -2.88
CA THR A 174 0.80 11.37 -1.51
C THR A 174 -0.26 10.90 -0.52
N PHE A 175 -1.51 11.39 -0.65
CA PHE A 175 -2.61 10.96 0.21
C PHE A 175 -2.87 9.45 0.09
N LEU A 176 -2.88 8.89 -1.13
CA LEU A 176 -3.02 7.44 -1.33
C LEU A 176 -1.89 6.65 -0.68
N LEU A 177 -0.64 7.09 -0.88
CA LEU A 177 0.53 6.41 -0.29
C LEU A 177 0.47 6.41 1.23
N THR A 178 0.17 7.55 1.86
CA THR A 178 0.08 7.66 3.32
C THR A 178 -1.08 6.84 3.88
N LEU A 179 -2.26 6.90 3.23
CA LEU A 179 -3.42 6.10 3.60
C LEU A 179 -3.08 4.60 3.52
N ALA A 180 -2.47 4.18 2.44
CA ALA A 180 -2.16 2.79 2.17
C ALA A 180 -1.11 2.22 3.14
N VAL A 181 -0.08 2.99 3.51
CA VAL A 181 0.91 2.59 4.53
C VAL A 181 0.24 2.37 5.90
N VAL A 182 -0.75 3.20 6.26
CA VAL A 182 -1.52 3.03 7.50
C VAL A 182 -2.46 1.82 7.40
N ASP A 183 -3.11 1.64 6.26
CA ASP A 183 -4.01 0.50 5.98
C ASP A 183 -3.25 -0.83 6.11
N ASP A 184 -2.05 -0.94 5.55
CA ASP A 184 -1.18 -2.13 5.66
C ASP A 184 -0.77 -2.43 7.10
N LEU A 185 -0.41 -1.41 7.89
CA LEU A 185 -0.10 -1.59 9.31
C LEU A 185 -1.30 -2.16 10.07
N LEU A 186 -2.48 -1.59 9.83
CA LEU A 186 -3.70 -2.03 10.48
C LEU A 186 -4.08 -3.46 10.03
N ALA A 187 -3.94 -3.76 8.73
CA ALA A 187 -4.20 -5.10 8.18
C ALA A 187 -3.29 -6.16 8.82
N VAL A 188 -1.97 -5.90 8.90
CA VAL A 188 -1.03 -6.83 9.57
C VAL A 188 -1.36 -6.98 11.06
N THR A 189 -1.77 -5.89 11.73
CA THR A 189 -2.19 -5.94 13.14
C THR A 189 -3.44 -6.81 13.31
N ILE A 190 -4.42 -6.67 12.42
CA ILE A 190 -5.64 -7.51 12.41
C ILE A 190 -5.27 -8.98 12.17
N ILE A 191 -4.41 -9.27 11.19
CA ILE A 191 -3.94 -10.64 10.93
C ILE A 191 -3.28 -11.22 12.18
N ALA A 192 -2.37 -10.48 12.81
CA ALA A 192 -1.65 -10.95 13.99
C ALA A 192 -2.54 -11.20 15.21
N VAL A 193 -3.61 -10.41 15.39
CA VAL A 193 -4.48 -10.47 16.59
C VAL A 193 -5.65 -11.43 16.39
N PHE A 194 -6.27 -11.44 15.22
CA PHE A 194 -7.54 -12.14 14.99
C PHE A 194 -7.40 -13.45 14.19
N TYR A 195 -6.30 -13.62 13.43
CA TYR A 195 -6.09 -14.78 12.58
C TYR A 195 -4.89 -15.65 13.03
N THR A 196 -4.48 -15.51 14.29
CA THR A 196 -3.56 -16.45 14.94
C THR A 196 -4.37 -17.58 15.56
N ALA A 197 -4.21 -18.80 15.07
CA ALA A 197 -4.96 -19.96 15.55
C ALA A 197 -4.41 -20.45 16.90
N ASP A 198 -3.36 -21.28 16.88
CA ASP A 198 -2.77 -21.88 18.06
C ASP A 198 -1.47 -21.19 18.45
N LEU A 199 -1.52 -20.27 19.42
CA LEU A 199 -0.35 -19.51 19.84
C LEU A 199 0.63 -20.37 20.66
N ALA A 200 1.75 -20.76 20.08
CA ALA A 200 2.86 -21.36 20.78
C ALA A 200 3.79 -20.29 21.35
N VAL A 201 3.68 -20.04 22.66
CA VAL A 201 4.41 -18.96 23.36
C VAL A 201 5.94 -19.17 23.31
N THR A 202 6.43 -20.41 23.39
CA THR A 202 7.86 -20.70 23.42
C THR A 202 8.60 -20.25 22.15
N PRO A 203 8.16 -20.64 20.91
CA PRO A 203 8.79 -20.13 19.69
C PRO A 203 8.68 -18.60 19.57
N LEU A 204 7.54 -18.02 20.00
CA LEU A 204 7.34 -16.57 19.95
C LEU A 204 8.35 -15.83 20.83
N LEU A 205 8.59 -16.28 22.05
CA LEU A 205 9.61 -15.71 22.93
C LEU A 205 11.02 -15.92 22.38
N LEU A 206 11.30 -17.09 21.79
CA LEU A 206 12.57 -17.35 21.14
C LEU A 206 12.80 -16.46 19.92
N ALA A 207 11.75 -16.07 19.18
CA ALA A 207 11.84 -15.16 18.04
C ALA A 207 12.35 -13.76 18.43
N LEU A 208 12.16 -13.34 19.69
CA LEU A 208 12.68 -12.07 20.19
C LEU A 208 14.22 -12.03 20.19
N VAL A 209 14.90 -13.18 20.28
CA VAL A 209 16.37 -13.25 20.26
C VAL A 209 16.93 -12.83 18.89
N PRO A 210 16.63 -13.50 17.77
CA PRO A 210 17.12 -13.08 16.45
C PRO A 210 16.58 -11.71 16.05
N LEU A 211 15.36 -11.33 16.43
CA LEU A 211 14.80 -9.99 16.19
C LEU A 211 15.60 -8.91 16.95
N GLY A 212 15.94 -9.16 18.22
CA GLY A 212 16.77 -8.26 19.02
C GLY A 212 18.20 -8.13 18.48
N LEU A 213 18.81 -9.26 18.08
CA LEU A 213 20.15 -9.27 17.47
C LEU A 213 20.14 -8.52 16.13
N PHE A 214 19.10 -8.72 15.28
CA PHE A 214 18.90 -7.97 14.05
C PHE A 214 18.79 -6.47 14.33
N THR A 215 17.95 -6.10 15.30
CA THR A 215 17.76 -4.71 15.73
C THR A 215 19.08 -4.08 16.17
N VAL A 216 19.86 -4.75 17.03
CA VAL A 216 21.20 -4.28 17.45
C VAL A 216 22.13 -4.14 16.25
N ALA A 217 22.15 -5.09 15.33
CA ALA A 217 22.99 -5.06 14.14
C ALA A 217 22.65 -3.85 13.25
N VAL A 218 21.38 -3.59 12.95
CA VAL A 218 20.98 -2.44 12.11
C VAL A 218 21.15 -1.10 12.82
N GLN A 219 20.97 -1.04 14.15
CA GLN A 219 21.28 0.15 14.95
C GLN A 219 22.78 0.47 14.95
N LYS A 220 23.65 -0.56 14.95
CA LYS A 220 25.10 -0.42 14.73
C LYS A 220 25.48 -0.19 13.27
N ARG A 221 24.50 0.01 12.37
CA ARG A 221 24.70 0.28 10.94
C ARG A 221 25.40 -0.85 10.18
N ILE A 222 25.30 -2.10 10.65
CA ILE A 222 25.79 -3.28 9.94
C ILE A 222 24.92 -3.48 8.69
N ARG A 223 25.57 -3.58 7.52
CA ARG A 223 24.90 -3.78 6.20
C ARG A 223 25.18 -5.16 5.62
N SER A 224 25.89 -6.02 6.36
CA SER A 224 26.28 -7.35 5.89
C SER A 224 25.07 -8.26 5.76
N TRP A 225 24.77 -8.68 4.54
CA TRP A 225 23.70 -9.63 4.24
C TRP A 225 23.96 -11.00 4.88
N TRP A 226 25.22 -11.40 5.04
CA TRP A 226 25.62 -12.63 5.71
C TRP A 226 25.24 -12.69 7.19
N ILE A 227 24.97 -11.55 7.83
CA ILE A 227 24.52 -11.46 9.22
C ILE A 227 23.01 -11.19 9.26
N LEU A 228 22.52 -10.24 8.46
CA LEU A 228 21.14 -9.79 8.54
C LEU A 228 20.15 -10.82 8.01
N VAL A 229 20.47 -11.50 6.89
CA VAL A 229 19.56 -12.50 6.30
C VAL A 229 19.39 -13.71 7.21
N PRO A 230 20.43 -14.36 7.76
CA PRO A 230 20.24 -15.47 8.70
C PRO A 230 19.43 -15.06 9.95
N LEU A 231 19.63 -13.87 10.50
CA LEU A 231 18.86 -13.38 11.64
C LEU A 231 17.39 -13.14 11.26
N ALA A 232 17.14 -12.57 10.06
CA ALA A 232 15.79 -12.35 9.56
C ALA A 232 15.06 -13.68 9.31
N VAL A 233 15.72 -14.66 8.68
CA VAL A 233 15.17 -16.00 8.45
C VAL A 233 14.90 -16.72 9.77
N ALA A 234 15.79 -16.64 10.75
CA ALA A 234 15.58 -17.23 12.07
C ALA A 234 14.39 -16.60 12.80
N ALA A 235 14.26 -15.27 12.76
CA ALA A 235 13.12 -14.55 13.34
C ALA A 235 11.81 -14.97 12.65
N TRP A 236 11.80 -15.01 11.32
CA TRP A 236 10.67 -15.43 10.52
C TRP A 236 10.24 -16.86 10.81
N ALA A 237 11.18 -17.81 10.82
CA ALA A 237 10.90 -19.22 11.08
C ALA A 237 10.34 -19.47 12.49
N LEU A 238 10.83 -18.74 13.50
CA LEU A 238 10.33 -18.84 14.87
C LEU A 238 8.95 -18.20 15.03
N VAL A 239 8.67 -17.08 14.34
CA VAL A 239 7.33 -16.48 14.29
C VAL A 239 6.37 -17.44 13.60
N HIS A 240 6.75 -18.02 12.45
CA HIS A 240 5.96 -19.04 11.77
C HIS A 240 5.65 -20.24 12.71
N ALA A 241 6.66 -20.77 13.40
CA ALA A 241 6.50 -21.88 14.35
C ALA A 241 5.65 -21.51 15.59
N SER A 242 5.42 -20.22 15.85
CA SER A 242 4.58 -19.75 16.97
C SER A 242 3.08 -19.74 16.64
N GLY A 243 2.69 -20.00 15.39
CA GLY A 243 1.31 -19.88 14.91
C GLY A 243 0.90 -18.43 14.57
N VAL A 244 1.74 -17.45 14.87
CA VAL A 244 1.56 -16.08 14.37
C VAL A 244 1.95 -16.04 12.90
N HIS A 245 1.16 -15.34 12.09
CA HIS A 245 1.44 -15.24 10.66
C HIS A 245 2.85 -14.67 10.40
N ALA A 246 3.64 -15.37 9.62
CA ALA A 246 5.08 -15.11 9.48
C ALA A 246 5.42 -13.74 8.85
N THR A 247 4.47 -13.12 8.12
CA THR A 247 4.59 -11.77 7.56
C THR A 247 4.80 -10.69 8.62
N VAL A 248 4.30 -10.90 9.85
CA VAL A 248 4.50 -10.01 11.00
C VAL A 248 5.99 -9.84 11.30
N ALA A 249 6.79 -10.90 11.18
CA ALA A 249 8.25 -10.81 11.34
C ALA A 249 8.86 -9.84 10.32
N GLY A 250 8.38 -9.84 9.07
CA GLY A 250 8.83 -8.90 8.05
C GLY A 250 8.63 -7.45 8.48
N VAL A 251 7.41 -7.08 8.91
CA VAL A 251 7.10 -5.72 9.38
C VAL A 251 7.98 -5.32 10.57
N LEU A 252 8.12 -6.19 11.57
CA LEU A 252 8.93 -5.90 12.76
C LEU A 252 10.41 -5.69 12.42
N LEU A 253 10.97 -6.52 11.54
CA LEU A 253 12.34 -6.37 11.05
C LEU A 253 12.52 -5.06 10.28
N GLY A 254 11.58 -4.70 9.40
CA GLY A 254 11.60 -3.44 8.67
C GLY A 254 11.52 -2.24 9.60
N PHE A 255 10.61 -2.30 10.57
CA PHE A 255 10.41 -1.24 11.56
C PHE A 255 11.60 -1.05 12.51
N ALA A 256 12.45 -2.07 12.70
CA ALA A 256 13.66 -1.98 13.49
C ALA A 256 14.77 -1.15 12.83
N VAL A 257 14.76 -0.97 11.51
CA VAL A 257 15.82 -0.30 10.75
C VAL A 257 15.78 1.21 10.98
N PRO A 258 16.95 1.85 11.29
CA PRO A 258 17.01 3.29 11.53
C PRO A 258 16.89 4.11 10.24
N VAL A 259 16.04 5.14 10.27
CA VAL A 259 15.73 6.04 9.14
C VAL A 259 16.80 7.14 9.02
N ILE A 260 17.10 7.84 10.12
CA ILE A 260 17.97 9.02 10.11
C ILE A 260 19.44 8.60 10.14
N ARG A 261 20.30 9.27 9.35
CA ARG A 261 21.74 9.09 9.44
C ARG A 261 22.27 9.54 10.80
N SER A 262 23.28 8.81 11.29
CA SER A 262 23.97 9.21 12.52
C SER A 262 24.88 10.43 12.29
N GLN A 263 25.14 11.21 13.34
CA GLN A 263 26.06 12.36 13.27
C GLN A 263 27.46 11.94 12.79
N ALA A 264 27.95 10.75 13.19
CA ALA A 264 29.23 10.19 12.74
C ALA A 264 29.26 9.87 11.23
N ALA A 265 28.10 9.78 10.56
CA ALA A 265 27.96 9.56 9.12
C ALA A 265 27.58 10.84 8.35
N GLY A 266 27.78 12.02 8.95
CA GLY A 266 27.49 13.32 8.34
C GLY A 266 26.12 13.92 8.74
N GLY A 267 25.35 13.23 9.58
CA GLY A 267 24.05 13.73 10.04
C GLY A 267 22.87 13.52 9.08
N PRO A 268 21.70 14.06 9.40
CA PRO A 268 20.46 13.89 8.62
C PRO A 268 20.55 14.42 7.18
N GLU A 269 21.30 15.49 6.96
CA GLU A 269 21.41 16.18 5.66
C GLU A 269 22.42 15.52 4.69
N ALA A 270 23.22 14.56 5.17
CA ALA A 270 24.26 13.92 4.35
C ALA A 270 23.76 12.85 3.38
N GLY A 271 22.44 12.74 3.17
CA GLY A 271 21.78 11.84 2.21
C GLY A 271 21.04 10.66 2.84
N PRO A 272 20.63 9.65 2.06
CA PRO A 272 19.68 8.60 2.45
C PRO A 272 20.15 7.77 3.65
N GLY A 273 19.21 7.44 4.56
CA GLY A 273 19.44 6.60 5.72
C GLY A 273 19.53 5.11 5.37
N LEU A 274 19.72 4.27 6.40
CA LEU A 274 19.82 2.82 6.20
C LEU A 274 18.49 2.21 5.74
N ALA A 275 17.36 2.71 6.23
CA ALA A 275 16.03 2.27 5.82
C ALA A 275 15.81 2.50 4.33
N GLU A 276 16.13 3.68 3.82
CA GLU A 276 16.00 4.02 2.41
C GLU A 276 16.95 3.18 1.53
N HIS A 277 18.17 2.90 2.02
CA HIS A 277 19.10 2.00 1.32
C HIS A 277 18.53 0.59 1.16
N PHE A 278 17.93 0.02 2.23
CA PHE A 278 17.33 -1.31 2.16
C PHE A 278 16.04 -1.30 1.34
N GLU A 279 15.21 -0.29 1.47
CA GLU A 279 14.00 -0.10 0.68
C GLU A 279 14.33 -0.10 -0.82
N HIS A 280 15.28 0.73 -1.23
CA HIS A 280 15.69 0.83 -2.65
C HIS A 280 16.18 -0.51 -3.22
N ARG A 281 16.84 -1.33 -2.40
CA ARG A 281 17.37 -2.63 -2.81
C ARG A 281 16.34 -3.75 -2.77
N MET A 282 15.40 -3.72 -1.80
CA MET A 282 14.39 -4.77 -1.61
C MET A 282 13.11 -4.52 -2.42
N ARG A 283 12.77 -3.26 -2.69
CA ARG A 283 11.57 -2.90 -3.46
C ARG A 283 11.47 -3.60 -4.83
N PRO A 284 12.52 -3.69 -5.66
CA PRO A 284 12.45 -4.43 -6.92
C PRO A 284 12.19 -5.93 -6.73
N ILE A 285 12.73 -6.54 -5.65
CA ILE A 285 12.51 -7.95 -5.32
C ILE A 285 11.09 -8.14 -4.81
N SER A 286 10.62 -7.26 -3.96
CA SER A 286 9.26 -7.27 -3.43
C SER A 286 8.22 -7.13 -4.56
N ALA A 287 8.25 -6.02 -5.30
CA ALA A 287 7.26 -5.72 -6.32
C ALA A 287 7.43 -6.53 -7.62
N GLY A 288 8.67 -6.92 -7.97
CA GLY A 288 8.96 -7.61 -9.22
C GLY A 288 8.97 -9.15 -9.12
N VAL A 289 9.11 -9.69 -7.92
CA VAL A 289 9.22 -11.16 -7.71
C VAL A 289 8.24 -11.65 -6.65
N ALA A 290 8.32 -11.13 -5.42
CA ALA A 290 7.58 -11.69 -4.29
C ALA A 290 6.06 -11.55 -4.47
N VAL A 291 5.59 -10.34 -4.75
CA VAL A 291 4.15 -10.06 -4.93
C VAL A 291 3.56 -10.75 -6.17
N PRO A 292 4.20 -10.74 -7.35
CA PRO A 292 3.70 -11.47 -8.52
C PRO A 292 3.64 -13.00 -8.32
N ILE A 293 4.66 -13.62 -7.68
CA ILE A 293 4.65 -15.06 -7.39
C ILE A 293 3.55 -15.40 -6.37
N PHE A 294 3.40 -14.57 -5.33
CA PHE A 294 2.27 -14.75 -4.40
C PHE A 294 0.92 -14.64 -5.13
N ALA A 295 0.74 -13.61 -5.95
CA ALA A 295 -0.49 -13.43 -6.72
C ALA A 295 -0.78 -14.62 -7.65
N PHE A 296 0.25 -15.21 -8.26
CA PHE A 296 0.12 -16.40 -9.07
C PHE A 296 -0.46 -17.59 -8.27
N PHE A 297 0.06 -17.88 -7.09
CA PHE A 297 -0.43 -19.00 -6.28
C PHE A 297 -1.73 -18.70 -5.54
N ALA A 298 -1.96 -17.46 -5.11
CA ALA A 298 -3.15 -17.08 -4.36
C ALA A 298 -4.39 -16.89 -5.26
N ALA A 299 -4.21 -16.35 -6.48
CA ALA A 299 -5.33 -16.05 -7.37
C ALA A 299 -5.83 -17.25 -8.18
N GLY A 300 -5.06 -18.34 -8.27
CA GLY A 300 -5.49 -19.54 -8.98
C GLY A 300 -6.70 -20.19 -8.29
N VAL A 301 -7.85 -20.04 -8.89
CA VAL A 301 -9.11 -20.63 -8.43
C VAL A 301 -9.79 -21.33 -9.59
N THR A 302 -10.27 -22.55 -9.34
CA THR A 302 -11.05 -23.32 -10.30
C THR A 302 -12.49 -22.88 -10.23
N VAL A 303 -12.93 -22.09 -11.20
CA VAL A 303 -14.25 -21.42 -11.19
C VAL A 303 -15.40 -22.38 -11.55
N GLY A 304 -15.11 -23.59 -12.04
CA GLY A 304 -16.15 -24.56 -12.44
C GLY A 304 -17.00 -24.08 -13.64
N GLY A 305 -16.42 -23.26 -14.52
CA GLY A 305 -17.11 -22.67 -15.67
C GLY A 305 -18.07 -21.53 -15.28
N LEU A 306 -18.99 -21.18 -16.20
CA LEU A 306 -19.91 -20.07 -15.98
C LEU A 306 -20.92 -20.32 -14.85
N SER A 307 -21.36 -21.58 -14.67
CA SER A 307 -22.28 -21.96 -13.58
C SER A 307 -21.61 -21.79 -12.21
N GLY A 308 -20.42 -22.34 -12.02
CA GLY A 308 -19.69 -22.21 -10.77
C GLY A 308 -19.32 -20.76 -10.45
N PHE A 309 -19.03 -19.93 -11.46
CA PHE A 309 -18.83 -18.50 -11.27
C PHE A 309 -20.08 -17.78 -10.75
N VAL A 310 -21.24 -18.10 -11.33
CA VAL A 310 -22.53 -17.51 -10.90
C VAL A 310 -22.86 -17.99 -9.49
N ASP A 311 -22.68 -19.29 -9.18
CA ASP A 311 -22.92 -19.84 -7.86
C ASP A 311 -22.02 -19.19 -6.81
N SER A 312 -20.73 -19.01 -7.12
CA SER A 312 -19.79 -18.28 -6.25
C SER A 312 -20.23 -16.83 -5.99
N LEU A 313 -20.73 -16.14 -7.01
CA LEU A 313 -21.22 -14.76 -6.84
C LEU A 313 -22.55 -14.65 -6.10
N GLN A 314 -23.35 -15.73 -6.03
CA GLN A 314 -24.56 -15.77 -5.23
C GLN A 314 -24.30 -16.11 -3.77
N ASP A 315 -23.10 -16.60 -3.44
CA ASP A 315 -22.70 -16.85 -2.06
C ASP A 315 -22.62 -15.53 -1.27
N ARG A 316 -23.17 -15.52 -0.06
CA ARG A 316 -23.24 -14.29 0.77
C ARG A 316 -21.88 -13.79 1.21
N VAL A 317 -20.91 -14.69 1.39
CA VAL A 317 -19.53 -14.29 1.74
C VAL A 317 -18.92 -13.53 0.56
N ALA A 318 -19.03 -14.07 -0.67
CA ALA A 318 -18.55 -13.39 -1.86
C ALA A 318 -19.26 -12.03 -2.08
N LEU A 319 -20.58 -11.99 -1.92
CA LEU A 319 -21.36 -10.74 -2.01
C LEU A 319 -20.93 -9.72 -0.93
N GLY A 320 -20.72 -10.19 0.30
CA GLY A 320 -20.23 -9.36 1.39
C GLY A 320 -18.85 -8.75 1.12
N ILE A 321 -17.95 -9.53 0.49
CA ILE A 321 -16.63 -9.07 0.06
C ILE A 321 -16.75 -8.02 -1.05
N VAL A 322 -17.52 -8.31 -2.11
CA VAL A 322 -17.73 -7.35 -3.22
C VAL A 322 -18.36 -6.05 -2.70
N ALA A 323 -19.40 -6.14 -1.88
CA ALA A 323 -20.05 -4.96 -1.29
C ALA A 323 -19.09 -4.19 -0.37
N GLY A 324 -18.31 -4.90 0.46
CA GLY A 324 -17.32 -4.31 1.35
C GLY A 324 -16.22 -3.57 0.58
N LEU A 325 -15.63 -4.19 -0.45
CA LEU A 325 -14.58 -3.58 -1.27
C LEU A 325 -15.09 -2.39 -2.09
N VAL A 326 -16.22 -2.53 -2.76
CA VAL A 326 -16.71 -1.49 -3.69
C VAL A 326 -17.43 -0.37 -2.95
N VAL A 327 -18.38 -0.71 -2.08
CA VAL A 327 -19.24 0.26 -1.39
C VAL A 327 -18.66 0.63 -0.02
N GLY A 328 -18.26 -0.38 0.76
CA GLY A 328 -17.77 -0.18 2.12
C GLY A 328 -16.48 0.65 2.17
N LYS A 329 -15.48 0.30 1.38
CA LYS A 329 -14.21 1.08 1.27
C LYS A 329 -14.48 2.50 0.78
N THR A 330 -15.28 2.65 -0.27
CA THR A 330 -15.59 3.97 -0.83
C THR A 330 -16.27 4.87 0.20
N ILE A 331 -17.32 4.38 0.86
CA ILE A 331 -18.03 5.14 1.89
C ILE A 331 -17.14 5.37 3.12
N GLY A 332 -16.38 4.35 3.53
CA GLY A 332 -15.51 4.43 4.69
C GLY A 332 -14.44 5.50 4.54
N ILE A 333 -13.66 5.47 3.46
CA ILE A 333 -12.59 6.42 3.22
C ILE A 333 -13.15 7.82 2.92
N PHE A 334 -14.06 7.92 1.94
CA PHE A 334 -14.63 9.22 1.54
C PHE A 334 -15.42 9.87 2.67
N GLY A 335 -16.32 9.11 3.31
CA GLY A 335 -17.18 9.60 4.38
C GLY A 335 -16.37 10.05 5.61
N THR A 336 -15.39 9.26 6.04
CA THR A 336 -14.53 9.62 7.17
C THR A 336 -13.66 10.84 6.83
N THR A 337 -13.08 10.89 5.63
CA THR A 337 -12.31 12.05 5.18
C THR A 337 -13.17 13.32 5.19
N TYR A 338 -14.41 13.23 4.69
CA TYR A 338 -15.35 14.34 4.68
C TYR A 338 -15.74 14.79 6.10
N LEU A 339 -16.08 13.84 6.99
CA LEU A 339 -16.43 14.14 8.36
C LEU A 339 -15.28 14.78 9.13
N VAL A 340 -14.07 14.24 8.99
CA VAL A 340 -12.86 14.77 9.64
C VAL A 340 -12.56 16.19 9.14
N ALA A 341 -12.56 16.41 7.83
CA ALA A 341 -12.33 17.73 7.26
C ALA A 341 -13.43 18.76 7.65
N ARG A 342 -14.69 18.31 7.85
CA ARG A 342 -15.82 19.17 8.20
C ARG A 342 -15.87 19.53 9.68
N PHE A 343 -15.48 18.62 10.56
CA PHE A 343 -15.65 18.76 12.02
C PHE A 343 -14.35 18.99 12.78
N THR A 344 -13.21 18.93 12.11
CA THR A 344 -11.89 19.20 12.72
C THR A 344 -11.17 20.34 12.01
N ARG A 345 -9.96 20.65 12.48
CA ARG A 345 -9.07 21.61 11.81
C ARG A 345 -8.20 20.98 10.72
N ALA A 346 -8.36 19.68 10.47
CA ALA A 346 -7.68 19.00 9.38
C ALA A 346 -8.26 19.48 8.05
N GLN A 347 -7.39 19.91 7.14
CA GLN A 347 -7.80 20.42 5.85
C GLN A 347 -7.34 19.49 4.75
N LEU A 348 -8.18 19.29 3.75
CA LEU A 348 -7.79 18.66 2.51
C LEU A 348 -6.78 19.58 1.82
N ASP A 349 -5.76 19.00 1.17
CA ASP A 349 -4.81 19.78 0.39
C ASP A 349 -5.55 20.67 -0.63
N ALA A 350 -5.10 21.93 -0.76
CA ALA A 350 -5.80 22.93 -1.58
C ALA A 350 -5.88 22.56 -3.07
N GLY A 351 -5.02 21.65 -3.53
CA GLY A 351 -5.04 21.12 -4.90
C GLY A 351 -6.07 20.01 -5.14
N LEU A 352 -6.69 19.44 -4.08
CA LEU A 352 -7.61 18.33 -4.18
C LEU A 352 -9.07 18.76 -4.16
N ARG A 353 -9.87 18.15 -5.01
CA ARG A 353 -11.33 18.27 -5.00
C ARG A 353 -11.96 17.00 -4.43
N TRP A 354 -13.15 17.10 -3.88
CA TRP A 354 -13.89 15.96 -3.30
C TRP A 354 -14.10 14.80 -4.27
N LEU A 355 -14.26 15.08 -5.57
CA LEU A 355 -14.35 14.04 -6.61
C LEU A 355 -13.03 13.27 -6.79
N ASP A 356 -11.89 13.90 -6.52
CA ASP A 356 -10.58 13.24 -6.57
C ASP A 356 -10.44 12.29 -5.40
N VAL A 357 -10.87 12.71 -4.20
CA VAL A 357 -10.93 11.88 -2.99
C VAL A 357 -11.89 10.70 -3.18
N LEU A 358 -13.05 10.92 -3.83
CA LEU A 358 -13.97 9.84 -4.16
C LEU A 358 -13.34 8.81 -5.11
N GLY A 359 -12.67 9.27 -6.15
CA GLY A 359 -11.95 8.38 -7.07
C GLY A 359 -10.83 7.58 -6.39
N LEU A 360 -10.12 8.21 -5.46
CA LEU A 360 -9.11 7.55 -4.62
C LEU A 360 -9.75 6.53 -3.68
N ALA A 361 -10.88 6.86 -3.03
CA ALA A 361 -11.59 5.95 -2.14
C ALA A 361 -12.09 4.70 -2.89
N MET A 362 -12.55 4.86 -4.14
CA MET A 362 -12.88 3.74 -5.02
C MET A 362 -11.65 2.92 -5.38
N LEU A 363 -10.51 3.57 -5.65
CA LEU A 363 -9.25 2.91 -5.98
C LEU A 363 -8.73 2.07 -4.80
N ALA A 364 -8.86 2.56 -3.58
CA ALA A 364 -8.53 1.84 -2.36
C ALA A 364 -9.43 0.60 -2.12
N GLY A 365 -10.55 0.46 -2.83
CA GLY A 365 -11.37 -0.74 -2.87
C GLY A 365 -10.73 -1.93 -3.60
N ILE A 366 -9.54 -1.76 -4.20
CA ILE A 366 -8.75 -2.87 -4.74
C ILE A 366 -8.04 -3.57 -3.58
N GLY A 367 -8.61 -4.69 -3.10
CA GLY A 367 -8.07 -5.41 -1.94
C GLY A 367 -7.11 -6.55 -2.28
N PHE A 368 -7.12 -6.99 -3.49
CA PHE A 368 -6.53 -8.16 -4.13
C PHE A 368 -5.57 -9.00 -3.27
N THR A 369 -4.27 -8.68 -3.18
CA THR A 369 -3.25 -9.54 -2.53
C THR A 369 -3.50 -9.77 -1.04
N VAL A 370 -3.72 -8.73 -0.27
CA VAL A 370 -3.91 -8.83 1.19
C VAL A 370 -5.29 -9.41 1.52
N SER A 371 -6.32 -9.09 0.72
CA SER A 371 -7.65 -9.70 0.89
C SER A 371 -7.64 -11.21 0.59
N LEU A 372 -6.88 -11.68 -0.42
CA LEU A 372 -6.69 -13.11 -0.69
C LEU A 372 -5.98 -13.79 0.47
N LEU A 373 -4.91 -13.18 1.00
CA LEU A 373 -4.20 -13.69 2.17
C LEU A 373 -5.12 -13.84 3.39
N ILE A 374 -5.91 -12.80 3.71
CA ILE A 374 -6.86 -12.87 4.82
C ILE A 374 -7.94 -13.94 4.55
N GLY A 375 -8.35 -14.11 3.29
CA GLY A 375 -9.31 -15.13 2.88
C GLY A 375 -8.83 -16.55 3.14
N ASP A 376 -7.59 -16.84 2.80
CA ASP A 376 -6.96 -18.15 3.07
C ASP A 376 -6.79 -18.41 4.59
N LEU A 377 -6.67 -17.36 5.41
CA LEU A 377 -6.56 -17.45 6.87
C LEU A 377 -7.93 -17.54 7.57
N ALA A 378 -8.98 -17.02 6.95
CA ALA A 378 -10.29 -16.91 7.56
C ALA A 378 -11.10 -18.20 7.51
N TYR A 379 -10.80 -19.10 6.57
CA TYR A 379 -11.60 -20.29 6.32
C TYR A 379 -10.77 -21.50 6.00
N ASP A 380 -11.14 -22.64 6.61
CA ASP A 380 -10.53 -23.96 6.39
C ASP A 380 -11.18 -24.73 5.22
N SER A 381 -12.34 -24.31 4.75
CA SER A 381 -13.08 -24.98 3.68
C SER A 381 -12.63 -24.51 2.30
N ASP A 382 -12.12 -25.44 1.47
CA ASP A 382 -11.69 -25.14 0.09
C ASP A 382 -12.78 -24.44 -0.73
N LEU A 383 -14.03 -24.91 -0.65
CA LEU A 383 -15.16 -24.30 -1.37
C LEU A 383 -15.38 -22.85 -0.93
N ARG A 384 -15.26 -22.56 0.36
CA ARG A 384 -15.45 -21.19 0.87
C ARG A 384 -14.29 -20.28 0.48
N VAL A 385 -13.07 -20.79 0.48
CA VAL A 385 -11.88 -20.09 -0.02
C VAL A 385 -12.03 -19.77 -1.52
N GLU A 386 -12.58 -20.69 -2.33
CA GLU A 386 -12.88 -20.42 -3.74
C GLU A 386 -13.89 -19.27 -3.92
N HIS A 387 -15.00 -19.28 -3.16
CA HIS A 387 -15.98 -18.18 -3.18
C HIS A 387 -15.36 -16.84 -2.75
N VAL A 388 -14.49 -16.86 -1.75
CA VAL A 388 -13.72 -15.69 -1.30
C VAL A 388 -12.84 -15.15 -2.43
N LYS A 389 -12.07 -16.03 -3.09
CA LYS A 389 -11.20 -15.64 -4.21
C LYS A 389 -11.99 -14.99 -5.34
N VAL A 390 -13.11 -15.58 -5.72
CA VAL A 390 -14.02 -14.99 -6.73
C VAL A 390 -14.54 -13.62 -6.26
N GLY A 391 -15.00 -13.50 -5.02
CA GLY A 391 -15.48 -12.26 -4.44
C GLY A 391 -14.42 -11.15 -4.43
N VAL A 392 -13.18 -11.48 -4.03
CA VAL A 392 -12.05 -10.54 -4.02
C VAL A 392 -11.66 -10.10 -5.42
N LEU A 393 -11.58 -11.03 -6.38
CA LEU A 393 -11.24 -10.73 -7.77
C LEU A 393 -12.30 -9.83 -8.42
N VAL A 394 -13.57 -10.16 -8.27
CA VAL A 394 -14.68 -9.39 -8.84
C VAL A 394 -14.80 -8.02 -8.16
N GLY A 395 -14.72 -7.97 -6.82
CA GLY A 395 -14.75 -6.73 -6.06
C GLY A 395 -13.61 -5.77 -6.44
N SER A 396 -12.38 -6.30 -6.52
CA SER A 396 -11.19 -5.53 -6.93
C SER A 396 -11.29 -5.04 -8.39
N LEU A 397 -11.79 -5.86 -9.30
CA LEU A 397 -12.01 -5.48 -10.69
C LEU A 397 -13.07 -4.37 -10.80
N LEU A 398 -14.21 -4.51 -10.12
CA LEU A 398 -15.27 -3.49 -10.11
C LEU A 398 -14.78 -2.17 -9.52
N ALA A 399 -14.08 -2.21 -8.38
CA ALA A 399 -13.47 -1.04 -7.76
C ALA A 399 -12.48 -0.35 -8.73
N SER A 400 -11.63 -1.13 -9.41
CA SER A 400 -10.67 -0.65 -10.40
C SER A 400 -11.37 0.02 -11.59
N VAL A 401 -12.43 -0.57 -12.15
CA VAL A 401 -13.19 0.00 -13.27
C VAL A 401 -13.88 1.30 -12.88
N LEU A 402 -14.55 1.33 -11.71
CA LEU A 402 -15.22 2.54 -11.21
C LEU A 402 -14.23 3.66 -10.94
N ALA A 403 -13.12 3.37 -10.24
CA ALA A 403 -12.05 4.32 -9.99
C ALA A 403 -11.44 4.85 -11.30
N THR A 404 -11.12 3.95 -12.24
CA THR A 404 -10.57 4.30 -13.55
C THR A 404 -11.49 5.24 -14.32
N THR A 405 -12.79 4.97 -14.32
CA THR A 405 -13.77 5.79 -15.04
C THR A 405 -13.82 7.21 -14.47
N LEU A 406 -13.91 7.34 -13.15
CA LEU A 406 -13.95 8.64 -12.46
C LEU A 406 -12.61 9.39 -12.60
N LEU A 407 -11.49 8.71 -12.32
CA LEU A 407 -10.16 9.34 -12.35
C LEU A 407 -9.75 9.74 -13.77
N ARG A 408 -10.14 9.00 -14.82
CA ARG A 408 -9.95 9.42 -16.23
C ARG A 408 -10.70 10.70 -16.56
N ALA A 409 -11.94 10.83 -16.08
CA ALA A 409 -12.70 12.06 -16.26
C ALA A 409 -12.00 13.24 -15.56
N ARG A 410 -11.51 13.03 -14.34
CA ARG A 410 -10.74 14.02 -13.59
C ARG A 410 -9.40 14.34 -14.25
N ASN A 411 -8.67 13.34 -14.72
CA ASN A 411 -7.39 13.50 -15.42
C ASN A 411 -7.52 14.38 -16.68
N ARG A 412 -8.62 14.23 -17.43
CA ARG A 412 -8.90 15.10 -18.57
C ARG A 412 -9.12 16.56 -18.16
N ALA A 413 -9.81 16.79 -17.02
CA ALA A 413 -10.03 18.13 -16.50
C ALA A 413 -8.73 18.82 -16.04
N TYR A 414 -7.79 18.03 -15.49
CA TYR A 414 -6.49 18.54 -15.05
C TYR A 414 -5.47 18.75 -16.17
N ARG A 415 -5.62 18.08 -17.33
CA ARG A 415 -4.66 18.19 -18.44
C ARG A 415 -4.32 19.62 -18.84
N ALA A 416 -5.32 20.49 -18.89
CA ALA A 416 -5.12 21.89 -19.26
C ALA A 416 -4.36 22.69 -18.18
N LEU A 417 -4.54 22.32 -16.91
CA LEU A 417 -3.87 22.93 -15.77
C LEU A 417 -2.40 22.51 -15.71
N VAL A 418 -2.13 21.20 -15.90
CA VAL A 418 -0.77 20.65 -15.92
C VAL A 418 0.06 21.24 -17.07
N ALA A 419 -0.54 21.46 -18.24
CA ALA A 419 0.17 22.08 -19.37
C ALA A 419 0.68 23.50 -19.07
N VAL A 420 0.05 24.19 -18.11
CA VAL A 420 0.51 25.51 -17.62
C VAL A 420 1.57 25.35 -16.53
N GLU A 421 1.44 24.33 -15.67
CA GLU A 421 2.38 24.07 -14.57
C GLU A 421 3.69 23.40 -15.02
N GLU A 422 3.68 22.64 -16.12
CA GLU A 422 4.87 22.02 -16.72
C GLU A 422 5.57 22.91 -17.75
N ALA A 423 5.13 24.16 -17.92
CA ALA A 423 5.81 25.11 -18.79
C ALA A 423 7.20 25.39 -18.22
N ASP A 424 8.22 25.14 -19.05
CA ASP A 424 9.64 25.33 -18.76
C ASP A 424 10.16 26.17 -19.94
N ALA A 425 10.17 27.48 -19.76
CA ALA A 425 10.46 28.45 -20.83
C ALA A 425 11.96 28.56 -21.12
N ASP A 426 12.81 28.28 -20.14
CA ASP A 426 14.26 28.34 -20.25
C ASP A 426 14.93 26.97 -20.50
N ALA A 427 14.12 25.87 -20.45
CA ALA A 427 14.53 24.51 -20.73
C ALA A 427 15.64 23.97 -19.81
N ASP A 428 15.66 24.40 -18.55
CA ASP A 428 16.61 23.93 -17.55
C ASP A 428 16.19 22.61 -16.88
N GLY A 429 14.95 22.16 -17.13
CA GLY A 429 14.35 20.91 -16.62
C GLY A 429 13.57 21.11 -15.30
N VAL A 430 13.41 22.34 -14.85
CA VAL A 430 12.55 22.73 -13.73
C VAL A 430 11.42 23.60 -14.28
N PRO A 431 10.13 23.28 -14.10
CA PRO A 431 9.05 24.13 -14.57
C PRO A 431 9.05 25.50 -13.92
N ASP A 432 8.80 26.57 -14.71
CA ASP A 432 8.81 27.99 -14.32
C ASP A 432 7.99 28.29 -13.04
N VAL A 433 6.95 27.49 -12.77
CA VAL A 433 6.08 27.62 -11.59
C VAL A 433 6.84 27.34 -10.29
N TYR A 434 7.75 26.38 -10.29
CA TYR A 434 8.55 26.03 -9.10
C TYR A 434 9.66 27.04 -8.84
N GLU A 435 10.25 27.61 -9.89
CA GLU A 435 11.24 28.68 -9.76
C GLU A 435 10.64 29.98 -9.20
N ALA A 436 9.42 30.33 -9.66
CA ALA A 436 8.73 31.50 -9.16
C ALA A 436 8.35 31.40 -7.66
N GLU A 437 8.22 30.19 -7.09
CA GLU A 437 8.04 29.98 -5.66
C GLU A 437 9.36 30.16 -4.88
N GLU A 438 10.48 29.67 -5.41
CA GLU A 438 11.81 29.87 -4.78
C GLU A 438 12.19 31.35 -4.74
N GLU A 439 12.01 32.10 -5.85
CA GLU A 439 12.24 33.56 -5.90
C GLU A 439 11.36 34.35 -4.89
N THR A 440 10.09 33.94 -4.72
CA THR A 440 9.20 34.58 -3.76
C THR A 440 9.58 34.26 -2.32
N PHE A 441 10.07 33.07 -2.04
CA PHE A 441 10.52 32.66 -0.70
C PHE A 441 11.83 33.36 -0.30
N GLU A 442 12.77 33.49 -1.24
CA GLU A 442 14.01 34.24 -1.05
C GLU A 442 13.74 35.75 -0.85
N ALA A 443 12.86 36.34 -1.67
CA ALA A 443 12.48 37.74 -1.54
C ALA A 443 11.75 38.07 -0.22
N ASP A 444 10.95 37.16 0.32
CA ASP A 444 10.30 37.31 1.63
C ASP A 444 11.29 37.08 2.79
N ALA A 445 12.25 36.15 2.66
CA ALA A 445 13.34 35.95 3.61
C ALA A 445 14.24 37.17 3.70
N GLU A 446 14.62 37.79 2.57
CA GLU A 446 15.40 39.06 2.53
C GLU A 446 14.65 40.22 3.15
N ARG A 447 13.32 40.31 2.94
CA ARG A 447 12.50 41.35 3.58
C ARG A 447 12.38 41.21 5.10
N HIS A 448 12.42 39.95 5.60
CA HIS A 448 12.41 39.73 7.04
C HIS A 448 13.77 40.02 7.69
N ASP A 449 14.87 39.69 7.00
CA ASP A 449 16.23 39.94 7.51
C ASP A 449 16.58 41.46 7.46
N GLY A 450 16.10 42.20 6.43
CA GLY A 450 16.31 43.65 6.31
C GLY A 450 15.57 44.48 7.34
N ARG A 451 14.56 43.99 8.04
CA ARG A 451 13.85 44.70 9.11
C ARG A 451 14.50 44.54 10.49
N GLY A 452 15.50 43.69 10.62
CA GLY A 452 16.24 43.49 11.87
C GLY A 452 17.46 44.41 12.07
N LEU A 453 17.84 45.22 11.07
CA LEU A 453 19.05 46.04 11.11
C LEU A 453 18.79 47.57 11.26
N THR A 454 17.54 48.00 11.46
CA THR A 454 17.18 49.42 11.70
C THR A 454 16.35 49.56 12.98
N SER A 455 16.92 49.23 14.12
CA SER A 455 16.43 49.67 15.44
C SER A 455 17.58 49.87 16.39
#